data_7ffe927b41fea322bf43f6a28ddb0dcd
#
_entry.id   7ffe927b41fea322bf43f6a28ddb0dcd
#
_cell.length_a   1.000
_cell.length_b   1.000
_cell.length_c   1.000
_cell.angle_alpha   90.00
_cell.angle_beta   90.00
_cell.angle_gamma   90.00
#
_symmetry.space_group_name_H-M   'P 1'
#
loop_
_entity.id
_entity.type
_entity.pdbx_description
1 polymer ?
#
loop_
_entity_poly.entity_id
_entity_poly.type
_entity_poly.pdbx_seq_one_letter_code
_entity_poly.pdbx_strand_id
1 'polypeptide(L)'
;MKYKYELHCHTKEVSLCGQVPAAEIVKMYKDAGYNGIVITDHYSPMTYKPNVVARPQTVVDFYINGYKEALKAADDDFTVLLGMEIRYYATANDYLVYGVTEDFLRNNGNLMKVYPKKFYELAKKNNMIVVQAHPFREWMIRTSPKYLDGAEVHNGKTDIVRNKKAMDWVNENNMQIKISGSDFHRPKNLAQGGIITNEPIKTNDDLLRILRSGDYELIGEEFGNI
;
A
#
# COMPACT_ATOMS: atom_id res chain seq x y z
N MET A 1 -9.51 -11.85 -19.93
CA MET A 1 -8.43 -10.86 -20.03
C MET A 1 -7.82 -10.75 -18.63
N LYS A 2 -6.51 -10.57 -18.49
CA LYS A 2 -5.88 -10.41 -17.17
C LYS A 2 -5.49 -8.96 -16.97
N TYR A 3 -5.62 -8.47 -15.73
CA TYR A 3 -5.36 -7.09 -15.35
C TYR A 3 -4.30 -7.05 -14.26
N LYS A 4 -3.33 -6.14 -14.36
CA LYS A 4 -2.22 -5.98 -13.41
C LYS A 4 -2.38 -4.71 -12.57
N TYR A 5 -2.18 -4.81 -11.25
CA TYR A 5 -2.27 -3.68 -10.34
C TYR A 5 -1.08 -3.65 -9.39
N GLU A 6 -0.45 -2.48 -9.26
CA GLU A 6 0.54 -2.21 -8.23
C GLU A 6 -0.14 -1.86 -6.91
N LEU A 7 0.30 -2.46 -5.81
CA LEU A 7 -0.31 -2.28 -4.50
C LEU A 7 0.55 -1.52 -3.48
N HIS A 8 1.83 -1.22 -3.80
CA HIS A 8 2.75 -0.54 -2.89
C HIS A 8 3.61 0.48 -3.64
N CYS A 9 3.16 1.73 -3.68
CA CYS A 9 3.74 2.77 -4.51
C CYS A 9 3.82 4.11 -3.79
N HIS A 10 5.00 4.77 -3.86
CA HIS A 10 5.29 6.06 -3.23
C HIS A 10 5.58 7.14 -4.25
N THR A 11 5.04 8.33 -4.00
CA THR A 11 5.20 9.51 -4.85
C THR A 11 6.21 10.50 -4.27
N LYS A 12 6.81 11.29 -5.15
CA LYS A 12 7.71 12.39 -4.77
C LYS A 12 6.97 13.52 -4.02
N GLU A 13 5.69 13.67 -4.27
CA GLU A 13 4.85 14.72 -3.70
C GLU A 13 4.67 14.58 -2.19
N VAL A 14 4.72 13.34 -1.68
CA VAL A 14 4.40 13.03 -0.28
C VAL A 14 5.53 12.31 0.45
N SER A 15 6.01 11.21 -0.10
CA SER A 15 7.03 10.39 0.54
C SER A 15 8.43 10.98 0.34
N LEU A 16 9.13 11.32 1.42
CA LEU A 16 10.50 11.91 1.35
C LEU A 16 11.50 11.04 0.59
N CYS A 17 11.29 9.72 0.55
CA CYS A 17 12.11 8.76 -0.18
C CYS A 17 11.63 8.52 -1.61
N GLY A 18 10.44 9.00 -1.99
CA GLY A 18 9.92 8.98 -3.35
C GLY A 18 10.69 9.93 -4.26
N GLN A 19 11.15 9.45 -5.41
CA GLN A 19 11.98 10.22 -6.34
C GLN A 19 11.24 10.62 -7.61
N VAL A 20 10.12 9.96 -7.90
CA VAL A 20 9.38 10.10 -9.16
C VAL A 20 8.06 10.81 -8.89
N PRO A 21 7.70 11.86 -9.67
CA PRO A 21 6.40 12.50 -9.58
C PRO A 21 5.25 11.53 -9.92
N ALA A 22 4.12 11.70 -9.26
CA ALA A 22 2.95 10.84 -9.42
C ALA A 22 2.49 10.71 -10.88
N ALA A 23 2.49 11.81 -11.64
CA ALA A 23 2.13 11.80 -13.06
C ALA A 23 3.06 10.93 -13.92
N GLU A 24 4.36 10.95 -13.61
CA GLU A 24 5.35 10.11 -14.29
C GLU A 24 5.18 8.63 -13.90
N ILE A 25 4.87 8.34 -12.63
CA ILE A 25 4.58 6.99 -12.14
C ILE A 25 3.42 6.38 -12.92
N VAL A 26 2.31 7.09 -13.10
CA VAL A 26 1.16 6.63 -13.90
C VAL A 26 1.60 6.24 -15.30
N LYS A 27 2.37 7.09 -15.98
CA LYS A 27 2.90 6.79 -17.31
C LYS A 27 3.78 5.53 -17.30
N MET A 28 4.72 5.43 -16.35
CA MET A 28 5.65 4.30 -16.25
C MET A 28 4.92 2.97 -16.04
N TYR A 29 3.91 2.91 -15.16
CA TYR A 29 3.14 1.70 -14.93
C TYR A 29 2.23 1.34 -16.11
N LYS A 30 1.65 2.33 -16.81
CA LYS A 30 0.94 2.08 -18.08
C LYS A 30 1.86 1.46 -19.13
N ASP A 31 3.04 2.06 -19.33
CA ASP A 31 4.04 1.57 -20.29
C ASP A 31 4.53 0.14 -19.92
N ALA A 32 4.55 -0.20 -18.62
CA ALA A 32 4.87 -1.54 -18.11
C ALA A 32 3.68 -2.54 -18.20
N GLY A 33 2.53 -2.14 -18.77
CA GLY A 33 1.37 -2.99 -18.96
C GLY A 33 0.52 -3.23 -17.72
N TYR A 34 0.59 -2.34 -16.71
CA TYR A 34 -0.33 -2.32 -15.58
C TYR A 34 -1.62 -1.57 -15.93
N ASN A 35 -2.70 -1.97 -15.29
CA ASN A 35 -4.03 -1.39 -15.46
C ASN A 35 -4.40 -0.41 -14.33
N GLY A 36 -3.55 -0.32 -13.31
CA GLY A 36 -3.74 0.63 -12.23
C GLY A 36 -2.72 0.49 -11.12
N ILE A 37 -2.76 1.47 -10.21
CA ILE A 37 -1.89 1.58 -9.04
C ILE A 37 -2.69 2.00 -7.81
N VAL A 38 -2.27 1.53 -6.64
CA VAL A 38 -2.69 2.06 -5.35
C VAL A 38 -1.56 2.96 -4.83
N ILE A 39 -1.83 4.23 -4.65
CA ILE A 39 -0.88 5.17 -4.04
C ILE A 39 -0.90 4.94 -2.53
N THR A 40 0.20 4.44 -1.99
CA THR A 40 0.40 4.09 -0.59
C THR A 40 1.51 4.93 0.04
N ASP A 41 1.49 6.23 -0.19
CA ASP A 41 2.48 7.13 0.38
C ASP A 41 2.61 6.97 1.90
N HIS A 42 3.77 7.32 2.43
CA HIS A 42 4.02 7.23 3.87
C HIS A 42 3.15 8.18 4.68
N TYR A 43 2.29 7.62 5.52
CA TYR A 43 1.61 8.32 6.60
C TYR A 43 2.39 8.08 7.90
N SER A 44 3.50 8.80 8.09
CA SER A 44 4.48 8.50 9.13
C SER A 44 5.04 9.77 9.80
N PRO A 45 5.57 9.66 11.03
CA PRO A 45 6.21 10.80 11.71
C PRO A 45 7.40 11.38 10.94
N MET A 46 8.06 10.58 10.10
CA MET A 46 9.20 11.03 9.30
C MET A 46 8.78 11.86 8.08
N THR A 47 7.58 11.64 7.56
CA THR A 47 7.05 12.33 6.38
C THR A 47 6.63 13.76 6.69
N TYR A 48 6.08 13.99 7.89
CA TYR A 48 5.52 15.28 8.24
C TYR A 48 6.52 16.14 9.03
N LYS A 49 6.73 17.35 8.58
CA LYS A 49 7.47 18.36 9.35
C LYS A 49 6.60 18.81 10.53
N PRO A 50 7.21 19.16 11.68
CA PRO A 50 6.46 19.56 12.91
C PRO A 50 5.42 20.67 12.68
N ASN A 51 5.69 21.61 11.78
CA ASN A 51 4.78 22.71 11.44
C ASN A 51 3.59 22.31 10.56
N VAL A 52 3.66 21.18 9.85
CA VAL A 52 2.56 20.64 9.05
C VAL A 52 1.58 19.87 9.94
N VAL A 53 2.08 19.19 10.97
CA VAL A 53 1.26 18.37 11.89
C VAL A 53 0.36 19.22 12.80
N ALA A 54 0.60 20.53 12.90
CA ALA A 54 -0.17 21.43 13.77
C ALA A 54 -1.66 21.59 13.36
N ARG A 55 -2.00 21.29 12.09
CA ARG A 55 -3.37 21.41 11.57
C ARG A 55 -3.78 20.10 10.89
N PRO A 56 -4.77 19.36 11.41
CA PRO A 56 -5.19 18.06 10.85
C PRO A 56 -5.55 18.13 9.35
N GLN A 57 -6.25 19.15 8.90
CA GLN A 57 -6.62 19.35 7.50
C GLN A 57 -5.39 19.52 6.61
N THR A 58 -4.39 20.24 7.06
CA THR A 58 -3.13 20.43 6.32
C THR A 58 -2.37 19.11 6.17
N VAL A 59 -2.39 18.23 7.17
CA VAL A 59 -1.78 16.90 7.09
C VAL A 59 -2.48 16.06 6.02
N VAL A 60 -3.81 16.06 6.00
CA VAL A 60 -4.57 15.30 5.01
C VAL A 60 -4.37 15.88 3.61
N ASP A 61 -4.45 17.20 3.44
CA ASP A 61 -4.26 17.86 2.13
C ASP A 61 -2.87 17.57 1.57
N PHE A 62 -1.84 17.57 2.42
CA PHE A 62 -0.50 17.17 2.02
C PHE A 62 -0.45 15.68 1.62
N TYR A 63 -1.04 14.80 2.45
CA TYR A 63 -0.99 13.36 2.25
C TYR A 63 -1.65 12.91 0.95
N ILE A 64 -2.82 13.45 0.62
CA ILE A 64 -3.57 13.08 -0.60
C ILE A 64 -3.02 13.72 -1.88
N ASN A 65 -1.99 14.57 -1.79
CA ASN A 65 -1.49 15.30 -2.96
C ASN A 65 -0.93 14.36 -4.03
N GLY A 66 -0.13 13.35 -3.64
CA GLY A 66 0.39 12.35 -4.58
C GLY A 66 -0.71 11.59 -5.31
N TYR A 67 -1.73 11.15 -4.57
CA TYR A 67 -2.91 10.52 -5.14
C TYR A 67 -3.66 11.44 -6.11
N LYS A 68 -3.86 12.71 -5.76
CA LYS A 68 -4.56 13.69 -6.63
C LYS A 68 -3.77 13.98 -7.91
N GLU A 69 -2.46 14.09 -7.83
CA GLU A 69 -1.61 14.27 -9.02
C GLU A 69 -1.61 13.03 -9.92
N ALA A 70 -1.60 11.82 -9.33
CA ALA A 70 -1.75 10.57 -10.08
C ALA A 70 -3.11 10.49 -10.79
N LEU A 71 -4.22 10.85 -10.12
CA LEU A 71 -5.56 10.89 -10.71
C LEU A 71 -5.65 11.83 -11.91
N LYS A 72 -5.02 13.01 -11.84
CA LYS A 72 -5.02 13.96 -12.97
C LYS A 72 -4.28 13.42 -14.21
N ALA A 73 -3.31 12.55 -13.99
CA ALA A 73 -2.50 11.96 -15.05
C ALA A 73 -3.09 10.67 -15.64
N ALA A 74 -4.00 10.03 -14.89
CA ALA A 74 -4.69 8.83 -15.34
C ALA A 74 -5.77 9.16 -16.38
N ASP A 75 -5.99 8.22 -17.28
CA ASP A 75 -7.13 8.22 -18.20
C ASP A 75 -8.12 7.10 -17.82
N ASP A 76 -9.18 6.95 -18.62
CA ASP A 76 -10.29 6.00 -18.37
C ASP A 76 -9.83 4.54 -18.33
N ASP A 77 -8.66 4.22 -18.91
CA ASP A 77 -8.11 2.88 -19.00
C ASP A 77 -7.13 2.54 -17.86
N PHE A 78 -6.82 3.52 -17.00
CA PHE A 78 -5.86 3.33 -15.91
C PHE A 78 -6.43 3.74 -14.55
N THR A 79 -6.55 2.80 -13.64
CA THR A 79 -7.12 3.03 -12.30
C THR A 79 -6.07 3.55 -11.32
N VAL A 80 -6.42 4.60 -10.59
CA VAL A 80 -5.63 5.11 -9.45
C VAL A 80 -6.50 5.05 -8.20
N LEU A 81 -6.03 4.35 -7.16
CA LEU A 81 -6.73 4.25 -5.88
C LEU A 81 -5.90 4.86 -4.75
N LEU A 82 -6.58 5.38 -3.74
CA LEU A 82 -5.95 5.85 -2.51
C LEU A 82 -5.78 4.68 -1.53
N GLY A 83 -4.55 4.40 -1.17
CA GLY A 83 -4.16 3.55 -0.06
C GLY A 83 -3.36 4.35 0.97
N MET A 84 -2.68 3.64 1.86
CA MET A 84 -1.83 4.28 2.88
C MET A 84 -0.76 3.29 3.34
N GLU A 85 0.50 3.75 3.47
CA GLU A 85 1.48 3.06 4.29
C GLU A 85 1.67 3.83 5.60
N ILE A 86 1.07 3.30 6.68
CA ILE A 86 1.11 3.97 7.99
C ILE A 86 2.20 3.41 8.89
N ARG A 87 2.95 4.34 9.54
CA ARG A 87 3.84 4.04 10.66
C ARG A 87 3.40 4.82 11.90
N TYR A 88 3.25 4.13 13.02
CA TYR A 88 2.89 4.75 14.28
C TYR A 88 4.13 5.30 15.01
N TYR A 89 3.94 6.30 15.89
CA TYR A 89 5.05 6.92 16.62
C TYR A 89 5.89 5.94 17.45
N ALA A 90 5.29 4.88 17.96
CA ALA A 90 5.93 3.96 18.90
C ALA A 90 6.45 2.67 18.24
N THR A 91 6.42 2.55 16.92
CA THR A 91 6.83 1.33 16.22
C THR A 91 7.73 1.63 15.04
N ALA A 92 8.57 0.64 14.67
CA ALA A 92 9.32 0.67 13.43
C ALA A 92 8.55 0.05 12.25
N ASN A 93 7.40 -0.60 12.54
CA ASN A 93 6.61 -1.31 11.55
C ASN A 93 5.82 -0.37 10.66
N ASP A 94 5.71 -0.76 9.39
CA ASP A 94 4.83 -0.16 8.41
C ASP A 94 3.64 -1.09 8.12
N TYR A 95 2.50 -0.49 7.79
CA TYR A 95 1.27 -1.20 7.49
C TYR A 95 0.65 -0.61 6.24
N LEU A 96 0.34 -1.46 5.27
CA LEU A 96 -0.45 -1.08 4.11
C LEU A 96 -1.93 -1.17 4.43
N VAL A 97 -2.66 -0.13 4.08
CA VAL A 97 -4.10 -0.02 4.32
C VAL A 97 -4.80 0.26 2.99
N TYR A 98 -5.76 -0.58 2.67
CA TYR A 98 -6.59 -0.46 1.48
C TYR A 98 -8.04 -0.12 1.83
N GLY A 99 -8.72 0.60 0.94
CA GLY A 99 -10.05 1.13 1.19
C GLY A 99 -10.05 2.47 1.91
N VAL A 100 -8.90 3.15 1.95
CA VAL A 100 -8.78 4.50 2.53
C VAL A 100 -9.55 5.50 1.68
N THR A 101 -10.27 6.41 2.35
CA THR A 101 -10.96 7.52 1.72
C THR A 101 -10.50 8.85 2.30
N GLU A 102 -10.66 9.93 1.54
CA GLU A 102 -10.36 11.29 2.03
C GLU A 102 -11.20 11.62 3.27
N ASP A 103 -12.49 11.25 3.27
CA ASP A 103 -13.39 11.45 4.41
C ASP A 103 -12.92 10.72 5.67
N PHE A 104 -12.46 9.47 5.51
CA PHE A 104 -11.87 8.74 6.63
C PHE A 104 -10.68 9.49 7.24
N LEU A 105 -9.76 9.97 6.41
CA LEU A 105 -8.57 10.71 6.86
C LEU A 105 -8.97 12.01 7.56
N ARG A 106 -9.94 12.76 7.04
CA ARG A 106 -10.39 14.03 7.61
C ARG A 106 -11.12 13.86 8.95
N ASN A 107 -11.85 12.77 9.11
CA ASN A 107 -12.68 12.53 10.30
C ASN A 107 -11.95 11.86 11.46
N ASN A 108 -10.72 11.35 11.28
CA ASN A 108 -10.04 10.54 12.30
C ASN A 108 -8.77 11.17 12.91
N GLY A 109 -8.46 12.41 12.58
CA GLY A 109 -7.33 13.14 13.16
C GLY A 109 -5.97 12.50 12.87
N ASN A 110 -5.06 12.55 13.85
CA ASN A 110 -3.69 12.05 13.69
C ASN A 110 -3.62 10.54 13.97
N LEU A 111 -3.76 9.73 12.92
CA LEU A 111 -3.73 8.27 12.98
C LEU A 111 -2.38 7.70 13.47
N MET A 112 -1.28 8.43 13.34
CA MET A 112 0.05 7.98 13.81
C MET A 112 0.11 7.81 15.33
N LYS A 113 -0.81 8.42 16.08
CA LYS A 113 -0.95 8.29 17.54
C LYS A 113 -1.75 7.05 17.95
N VAL A 114 -2.38 6.38 17.01
CA VAL A 114 -3.20 5.20 17.25
C VAL A 114 -2.31 3.96 17.19
N TYR A 115 -2.48 3.02 18.14
CA TYR A 115 -1.71 1.77 18.14
C TYR A 115 -2.33 0.72 17.21
N PRO A 116 -1.57 -0.27 16.72
CA PRO A 116 -2.02 -1.26 15.74
C PRO A 116 -3.38 -1.89 16.09
N LYS A 117 -3.60 -2.34 17.32
CA LYS A 117 -4.88 -2.92 17.74
C LYS A 117 -6.06 -1.96 17.53
N LYS A 118 -5.95 -0.73 18.05
CA LYS A 118 -7.04 0.25 17.95
C LYS A 118 -7.25 0.71 16.51
N PHE A 119 -6.16 0.84 15.76
CA PHE A 119 -6.26 1.16 14.35
C PHE A 119 -6.94 0.05 13.56
N TYR A 120 -6.59 -1.21 13.82
CA TYR A 120 -7.26 -2.36 13.20
C TYR A 120 -8.77 -2.37 13.47
N GLU A 121 -9.17 -2.16 14.73
CA GLU A 121 -10.59 -2.05 15.10
C GLU A 121 -11.30 -0.90 14.36
N LEU A 122 -10.63 0.25 14.21
CA LEU A 122 -11.12 1.38 13.44
C LEU A 122 -11.22 1.06 11.93
N ALA A 123 -10.20 0.43 11.37
CA ALA A 123 -10.17 0.03 9.97
C ALA A 123 -11.30 -0.96 9.63
N LYS A 124 -11.55 -1.95 10.50
CA LYS A 124 -12.65 -2.92 10.33
C LYS A 124 -14.01 -2.25 10.33
N LYS A 125 -14.24 -1.24 11.18
CA LYS A 125 -15.48 -0.45 11.19
C LYS A 125 -15.72 0.35 9.92
N ASN A 126 -14.64 0.66 9.20
CA ASN A 126 -14.66 1.42 7.94
C ASN A 126 -14.43 0.53 6.70
N ASN A 127 -14.64 -0.78 6.82
CA ASN A 127 -14.53 -1.76 5.74
C ASN A 127 -13.14 -1.85 5.09
N MET A 128 -12.06 -1.44 5.78
CA MET A 128 -10.70 -1.46 5.26
C MET A 128 -10.00 -2.79 5.47
N ILE A 129 -8.91 -3.00 4.72
CA ILE A 129 -7.95 -4.09 4.87
C ILE A 129 -6.65 -3.51 5.43
N VAL A 130 -6.08 -4.18 6.42
CA VAL A 130 -4.79 -3.83 7.03
C VAL A 130 -3.84 -5.01 6.92
N VAL A 131 -2.70 -4.83 6.26
CA VAL A 131 -1.65 -5.84 6.14
C VAL A 131 -0.33 -5.29 6.62
N GLN A 132 0.54 -6.12 7.19
CA GLN A 132 1.88 -5.67 7.56
C GLN A 132 2.75 -5.59 6.30
N ALA A 133 3.33 -4.43 6.03
CA ALA A 133 4.29 -4.23 4.94
C ALA A 133 5.61 -4.93 5.27
N HIS A 134 6.25 -5.55 4.27
CA HIS A 134 7.60 -6.14 4.33
C HIS A 134 8.03 -6.67 5.74
N PRO A 135 7.30 -7.62 6.35
CA PRO A 135 7.36 -7.94 7.78
C PRO A 135 8.71 -8.52 8.25
N PHE A 136 9.58 -8.93 7.34
CA PHE A 136 10.90 -9.48 7.63
C PHE A 136 12.06 -8.58 7.18
N ARG A 137 11.78 -7.33 6.77
CA ARG A 137 12.83 -6.32 6.56
C ARG A 137 13.53 -6.03 7.90
N GLU A 138 14.77 -5.58 7.86
CA GLU A 138 15.53 -5.21 9.07
C GLU A 138 14.74 -4.24 9.95
N TRP A 139 14.84 -4.44 11.27
CA TRP A 139 14.13 -3.67 12.31
C TRP A 139 12.61 -3.86 12.38
N MET A 140 12.01 -4.66 11.51
CA MET A 140 10.58 -4.97 11.56
C MET A 140 10.29 -6.05 12.61
N ILE A 141 9.21 -5.86 13.39
CA ILE A 141 8.70 -6.83 14.35
C ILE A 141 7.34 -7.31 13.84
N ARG A 142 7.12 -8.64 13.75
CA ARG A 142 5.83 -9.19 13.33
C ARG A 142 4.75 -8.80 14.33
N THR A 143 3.74 -8.09 13.84
CA THR A 143 2.54 -7.77 14.60
C THR A 143 1.71 -9.02 14.83
N SER A 144 1.02 -9.11 15.96
CA SER A 144 0.12 -10.25 16.22
C SER A 144 -0.90 -10.41 15.09
N PRO A 145 -1.02 -11.60 14.47
CA PRO A 145 -1.94 -11.83 13.34
C PRO A 145 -3.39 -11.45 13.61
N LYS A 146 -3.83 -11.47 14.86
CA LYS A 146 -5.19 -11.06 15.26
C LYS A 146 -5.50 -9.57 15.00
N TYR A 147 -4.53 -8.77 14.67
CA TYR A 147 -4.66 -7.33 14.34
C TYR A 147 -4.23 -7.03 12.91
N LEU A 148 -4.29 -8.04 12.03
CA LEU A 148 -3.97 -7.97 10.62
C LEU A 148 -4.97 -8.78 9.81
N ASP A 149 -5.23 -8.38 8.58
CA ASP A 149 -5.94 -9.20 7.60
C ASP A 149 -4.97 -10.09 6.82
N GLY A 150 -3.68 -9.73 6.80
CA GLY A 150 -2.63 -10.44 6.07
C GLY A 150 -1.28 -9.76 6.15
N ALA A 151 -0.41 -10.05 5.18
CA ALA A 151 0.87 -9.37 5.04
C ALA A 151 1.32 -9.27 3.57
N GLU A 152 2.28 -8.36 3.35
CA GLU A 152 3.04 -8.29 2.11
C GLU A 152 4.05 -9.43 2.11
N VAL A 153 3.76 -10.45 1.29
CA VAL A 153 4.56 -11.68 1.20
C VAL A 153 5.66 -11.57 0.15
N HIS A 154 5.48 -10.65 -0.80
CA HIS A 154 6.53 -10.23 -1.72
C HIS A 154 6.64 -8.70 -1.73
N ASN A 155 7.85 -8.21 -1.58
CA ASN A 155 8.20 -6.80 -1.70
C ASN A 155 9.43 -6.69 -2.61
N GLY A 156 9.31 -5.94 -3.70
CA GLY A 156 10.34 -5.82 -4.73
C GLY A 156 11.67 -5.19 -4.28
N LYS A 157 11.71 -4.62 -3.05
CA LYS A 157 12.94 -4.09 -2.42
C LYS A 157 13.49 -5.03 -1.34
N THR A 158 12.86 -6.17 -1.13
CA THR A 158 13.24 -7.15 -0.11
C THR A 158 13.77 -8.40 -0.81
N ASP A 159 14.82 -9.02 -0.26
CA ASP A 159 15.40 -10.23 -0.83
C ASP A 159 14.44 -11.44 -0.76
N ILE A 160 14.65 -12.40 -1.64
CA ILE A 160 13.82 -13.59 -1.79
C ILE A 160 13.72 -14.43 -0.51
N VAL A 161 14.77 -14.45 0.33
CA VAL A 161 14.76 -15.20 1.59
C VAL A 161 13.79 -14.58 2.59
N ARG A 162 13.77 -13.26 2.68
CA ARG A 162 12.86 -12.52 3.55
C ARG A 162 11.43 -12.55 3.04
N ASN A 163 11.22 -12.47 1.73
CA ASN A 163 9.91 -12.65 1.09
C ASN A 163 9.36 -14.06 1.39
N LYS A 164 10.19 -15.10 1.24
CA LYS A 164 9.81 -16.46 1.61
C LYS A 164 9.41 -16.58 3.08
N LYS A 165 10.16 -15.98 4.01
CA LYS A 165 9.78 -15.96 5.43
C LYS A 165 8.43 -15.26 5.66
N ALA A 166 8.12 -14.22 4.90
CA ALA A 166 6.82 -13.54 5.00
C ALA A 166 5.69 -14.45 4.52
N MET A 167 5.89 -15.18 3.43
CA MET A 167 4.95 -16.17 2.92
C MET A 167 4.73 -17.31 3.95
N ASP A 168 5.82 -17.88 4.49
CA ASP A 168 5.75 -18.95 5.49
C ASP A 168 4.98 -18.45 6.74
N TRP A 169 5.27 -17.25 7.23
CA TRP A 169 4.58 -16.66 8.38
C TRP A 169 3.08 -16.47 8.17
N VAL A 170 2.68 -16.00 6.97
CA VAL A 170 1.25 -15.86 6.62
C VAL A 170 0.56 -17.20 6.60
N ASN A 171 1.20 -18.22 6.02
CA ASN A 171 0.67 -19.60 5.95
C ASN A 171 0.55 -20.24 7.33
N GLU A 172 1.59 -20.16 8.17
CA GLU A 172 1.62 -20.71 9.54
C GLU A 172 0.54 -20.11 10.44
N ASN A 173 0.17 -18.86 10.19
CA ASN A 173 -0.85 -18.15 10.99
C ASN A 173 -2.24 -18.13 10.33
N ASN A 174 -2.43 -18.83 9.21
CA ASN A 174 -3.68 -18.88 8.44
C ASN A 174 -4.25 -17.49 8.12
N MET A 175 -3.39 -16.52 7.85
CA MET A 175 -3.83 -15.19 7.41
C MET A 175 -4.38 -15.27 5.98
N GLN A 176 -5.51 -14.61 5.74
CA GLN A 176 -6.25 -14.78 4.48
C GLN A 176 -5.63 -14.01 3.33
N ILE A 177 -5.11 -12.81 3.60
CA ILE A 177 -4.68 -11.88 2.55
C ILE A 177 -3.16 -11.91 2.41
N LYS A 178 -2.72 -12.19 1.20
CA LYS A 178 -1.33 -12.13 0.75
C LYS A 178 -1.23 -11.08 -0.32
N ILE A 179 -0.37 -10.12 -0.16
CA ILE A 179 -0.13 -9.12 -1.21
C ILE A 179 1.30 -9.13 -1.69
N SER A 180 1.48 -8.63 -2.88
CA SER A 180 2.76 -8.30 -3.48
C SER A 180 2.78 -6.83 -3.86
N GLY A 181 3.91 -6.16 -3.71
CA GLY A 181 4.12 -4.78 -4.13
C GLY A 181 5.57 -4.50 -4.52
N SER A 182 5.75 -3.53 -5.41
CA SER A 182 7.09 -3.09 -5.82
C SER A 182 7.79 -2.28 -4.75
N ASP A 183 7.04 -1.68 -3.81
CA ASP A 183 7.55 -0.66 -2.89
C ASP A 183 8.28 0.44 -3.69
N PHE A 184 7.56 0.92 -4.73
CA PHE A 184 8.12 1.81 -5.74
C PHE A 184 8.53 3.15 -5.15
N HIS A 185 9.79 3.53 -5.35
CA HIS A 185 10.34 4.82 -4.94
C HIS A 185 11.13 5.51 -6.06
N ARG A 186 11.63 4.73 -7.02
CA ARG A 186 12.50 5.18 -8.09
C ARG A 186 12.42 4.23 -9.31
N PRO A 187 12.83 4.66 -10.50
CA PRO A 187 12.62 3.89 -11.74
C PRO A 187 13.06 2.41 -11.67
N LYS A 188 14.15 2.11 -10.99
CA LYS A 188 14.62 0.72 -10.86
C LYS A 188 13.70 -0.21 -10.04
N ASN A 189 12.71 0.34 -9.33
CA ASN A 189 11.73 -0.43 -8.59
C ASN A 189 10.45 -0.68 -9.41
N LEU A 190 10.39 -0.26 -10.67
CA LEU A 190 9.21 -0.38 -11.51
C LEU A 190 8.82 -1.85 -11.71
N ALA A 191 7.53 -2.14 -11.51
CA ALA A 191 6.90 -3.41 -11.85
C ALA A 191 7.53 -4.65 -11.18
N GLN A 192 8.13 -4.48 -9.98
CA GLN A 192 8.74 -5.58 -9.23
C GLN A 192 7.73 -6.34 -8.34
N GLY A 193 6.47 -5.94 -8.36
CA GLY A 193 5.39 -6.56 -7.57
C GLY A 193 4.01 -6.12 -8.02
N GLY A 194 2.99 -6.61 -7.32
CA GLY A 194 1.59 -6.32 -7.61
C GLY A 194 0.73 -7.58 -7.64
N ILE A 195 -0.46 -7.46 -8.19
CA ILE A 195 -1.39 -8.57 -8.39
C ILE A 195 -1.90 -8.66 -9.84
N ILE A 196 -2.29 -9.86 -10.24
CA ILE A 196 -2.97 -10.13 -11.51
C ILE A 196 -4.38 -10.62 -11.21
N THR A 197 -5.38 -9.97 -11.78
CA THR A 197 -6.80 -10.29 -11.58
C THR A 197 -7.48 -10.73 -12.89
N ASN A 198 -8.59 -11.46 -12.78
CA ASN A 198 -9.40 -11.87 -13.93
C ASN A 198 -10.47 -10.83 -14.30
N GLU A 199 -10.76 -9.91 -13.42
CA GLU A 199 -11.71 -8.81 -13.61
C GLU A 199 -11.05 -7.46 -13.29
N PRO A 200 -11.55 -6.35 -13.87
CA PRO A 200 -10.97 -5.04 -13.65
C PRO A 200 -11.26 -4.55 -12.23
N ILE A 201 -10.28 -3.88 -11.61
CA ILE A 201 -10.45 -3.08 -10.40
C ILE A 201 -10.63 -1.63 -10.83
N LYS A 202 -11.78 -1.03 -10.51
CA LYS A 202 -12.07 0.38 -10.81
C LYS A 202 -12.30 1.22 -9.56
N THR A 203 -12.64 0.57 -8.46
CA THR A 203 -12.98 1.21 -7.19
C THR A 203 -12.27 0.55 -6.02
N ASN A 204 -12.26 1.22 -4.86
CA ASN A 204 -11.81 0.61 -3.61
C ASN A 204 -12.63 -0.65 -3.26
N ASP A 205 -13.94 -0.64 -3.53
CA ASP A 205 -14.79 -1.80 -3.22
C ASP A 205 -14.43 -3.01 -4.08
N ASP A 206 -14.07 -2.82 -5.36
CA ASP A 206 -13.55 -3.89 -6.21
C ASP A 206 -12.25 -4.47 -5.65
N LEU A 207 -11.30 -3.59 -5.29
CA LEU A 207 -10.02 -4.02 -4.71
C LEU A 207 -10.24 -4.83 -3.43
N LEU A 208 -11.05 -4.32 -2.50
CA LEU A 208 -11.32 -4.98 -1.22
C LEU A 208 -12.01 -6.33 -1.40
N ARG A 209 -12.95 -6.42 -2.34
CA ARG A 209 -13.65 -7.66 -2.69
C ARG A 209 -12.68 -8.70 -3.25
N ILE A 210 -11.83 -8.32 -4.20
CA ILE A 210 -10.83 -9.19 -4.82
C ILE A 210 -9.80 -9.65 -3.78
N LEU A 211 -9.27 -8.75 -2.96
CA LEU A 211 -8.31 -9.13 -1.92
C LEU A 211 -8.90 -10.12 -0.89
N ARG A 212 -10.18 -9.97 -0.54
CA ARG A 212 -10.86 -10.89 0.38
C ARG A 212 -11.25 -12.22 -0.24
N SER A 213 -11.53 -12.26 -1.53
CA SER A 213 -11.84 -13.52 -2.21
C SER A 213 -10.61 -14.41 -2.40
N GLY A 214 -9.41 -13.83 -2.48
CA GLY A 214 -8.20 -14.54 -2.84
C GLY A 214 -8.09 -14.87 -4.34
N ASP A 215 -8.96 -14.30 -5.17
CA ASP A 215 -9.09 -14.61 -6.61
C ASP A 215 -8.14 -13.76 -7.44
N TYR A 216 -6.86 -13.85 -7.15
CA TYR A 216 -5.77 -13.13 -7.82
C TYR A 216 -4.45 -13.91 -7.74
N GLU A 217 -3.55 -13.61 -8.66
CA GLU A 217 -2.17 -14.12 -8.65
C GLU A 217 -1.24 -13.01 -8.16
N LEU A 218 -0.18 -13.38 -7.43
CA LEU A 218 0.85 -12.44 -7.01
C LEU A 218 1.88 -12.24 -8.13
N ILE A 219 2.39 -11.02 -8.29
CA ILE A 219 3.53 -10.72 -9.16
C ILE A 219 4.79 -10.72 -8.28
N GLY A 220 5.85 -11.41 -8.72
CA GLY A 220 7.12 -11.47 -8.01
C GLY A 220 8.09 -12.47 -8.62
N GLU A 221 9.39 -12.30 -8.35
CA GLU A 221 10.43 -13.19 -8.86
C GLU A 221 10.19 -14.65 -8.45
N GLU A 222 9.78 -14.88 -7.19
CA GLU A 222 9.47 -16.21 -6.66
C GLU A 222 8.24 -16.88 -7.30
N PHE A 223 7.44 -16.12 -8.03
CA PHE A 223 6.26 -16.62 -8.75
C PHE A 223 6.54 -16.79 -10.27
N GLY A 224 7.73 -16.37 -10.73
CA GLY A 224 8.19 -16.53 -12.12
C GLY A 224 7.43 -15.69 -13.15
N ASN A 225 6.93 -14.52 -12.74
CA ASN A 225 6.09 -13.64 -13.58
C ASN A 225 6.52 -12.14 -13.55
N ILE A 226 7.79 -11.90 -13.24
CA ILE A 226 8.48 -10.61 -13.47
C ILE A 226 9.38 -10.75 -14.70
#